data_6ae8bbaba569ff6bd87ea9accf5226f0
#
_entry.id   6ae8bbaba569ff6bd87ea9accf5226f0
#
_cell.length_a   1.000
_cell.length_b   1.000
_cell.length_c   1.000
_cell.angle_alpha   90.00
_cell.angle_beta   90.00
_cell.angle_gamma   90.00
#
_symmetry.space_group_name_H-M   'P 1'
#
loop_
_entity.id
_entity.type
_entity.pdbx_description
1 polymer ?
#
loop_
_entity_poly.entity_id
_entity_poly.type
_entity_poly.pdbx_seq_one_letter_code
_entity_poly.pdbx_strand_id
1 'polypeptide(L)'
;MEGDKMADKILFEKGRLQVPDSPIIPYIQGDGIGVDIWKNAQLVFDKAVEKAYGGQRKVVWKEVLAGKKAAELTGDWLPDETLATIKDCLVAIKGPLETPVGEGIRSLNVALRQELDLYACLRPVRYFKGVPSPLKHPEKTDITIFRENTEDIYAGIEWESGTAAVKKVIDFLQKDMQVDKIRFPESSAIGIKPISKQGSERLIRAAIDYALAKGLRRVTLVHKGNIQKFTEGGFRKWGYELAQREYADELASRKLIIQDVIADNFLQQILLYPEKFDVVALTNLNGDYASDALAAQVGGIGIAPGANINYETGHAIFEATHGTAPDIAGQNRANPCSLLLSGAMLFDYIGWSEVSHLLTKAIEKALFEQKVTGDFASQLEGVAALTTSQFAEELVANIEKCP
;
A
#
# COMPACT_ATOMS: atom_id res chain seq x y z
N MET A 1 -41.98 -1.49 7.58
CA MET A 1 -41.24 -2.73 7.25
C MET A 1 -40.06 -2.29 6.39
N GLU A 2 -38.93 -1.97 7.01
CA GLU A 2 -37.68 -1.77 6.30
C GLU A 2 -37.24 -3.15 5.80
N GLY A 3 -37.32 -3.35 4.48
CA GLY A 3 -36.76 -4.56 3.86
C GLY A 3 -35.28 -4.58 4.13
N ASP A 4 -34.83 -5.65 4.78
CA ASP A 4 -33.39 -5.94 4.96
C ASP A 4 -32.76 -5.95 3.57
N LYS A 5 -32.02 -4.87 3.23
CA LYS A 5 -31.33 -4.80 1.93
C LYS A 5 -30.32 -5.94 1.90
N MET A 6 -30.54 -6.91 1.00
CA MET A 6 -29.65 -8.06 0.87
C MET A 6 -28.22 -7.58 0.62
N ALA A 7 -27.27 -8.18 1.33
CA ALA A 7 -25.85 -7.99 1.08
C ALA A 7 -25.51 -8.49 -0.31
N ASP A 8 -24.73 -7.72 -1.08
CA ASP A 8 -24.35 -8.06 -2.43
C ASP A 8 -22.87 -7.73 -2.71
N LYS A 9 -22.33 -8.29 -3.78
CA LYS A 9 -20.95 -8.12 -4.18
C LYS A 9 -20.77 -6.84 -4.98
N ILE A 10 -19.58 -6.25 -4.88
CA ILE A 10 -19.14 -5.21 -5.79
C ILE A 10 -18.85 -5.86 -7.15
N LEU A 11 -19.31 -5.24 -8.24
CA LEU A 11 -19.05 -5.70 -9.61
C LEU A 11 -18.18 -4.69 -10.35
N PHE A 12 -17.45 -5.16 -11.36
CA PHE A 12 -16.65 -4.28 -12.23
C PHE A 12 -17.18 -4.38 -13.65
N GLU A 13 -17.84 -3.33 -14.11
CA GLU A 13 -18.47 -3.28 -15.43
C GLU A 13 -18.09 -2.01 -16.17
N LYS A 14 -17.73 -2.16 -17.43
CA LYS A 14 -17.35 -1.03 -18.31
C LYS A 14 -16.29 -0.11 -17.70
N GLY A 15 -15.30 -0.71 -17.01
CA GLY A 15 -14.19 0.03 -16.39
C GLY A 15 -14.56 0.78 -15.10
N ARG A 16 -15.69 0.44 -14.45
CA ARG A 16 -16.15 1.09 -13.22
C ARG A 16 -16.69 0.08 -12.22
N LEU A 17 -16.51 0.38 -10.94
CA LEU A 17 -17.14 -0.38 -9.86
C LEU A 17 -18.64 -0.06 -9.79
N GLN A 18 -19.45 -1.10 -9.69
CA GLN A 18 -20.86 -1.04 -9.33
C GLN A 18 -20.98 -1.46 -7.87
N VAL A 19 -21.23 -0.49 -7.00
CA VAL A 19 -21.21 -0.69 -5.55
C VAL A 19 -22.62 -0.69 -5.00
N PRO A 20 -23.11 -1.81 -4.42
CA PRO A 20 -24.42 -1.86 -3.80
C PRO A 20 -24.47 -1.07 -2.49
N ASP A 21 -25.68 -0.78 -1.98
CA ASP A 21 -25.84 -0.09 -0.68
C ASP A 21 -25.36 -0.93 0.52
N SER A 22 -25.21 -2.23 0.34
CA SER A 22 -24.72 -3.17 1.37
C SER A 22 -23.64 -4.09 0.81
N PRO A 23 -22.45 -3.56 0.41
CA PRO A 23 -21.39 -4.35 -0.18
C PRO A 23 -20.81 -5.35 0.81
N ILE A 24 -20.54 -6.57 0.32
CA ILE A 24 -19.75 -7.56 1.05
C ILE A 24 -18.28 -7.21 0.84
N ILE A 25 -17.57 -6.91 1.92
CA ILE A 25 -16.15 -6.63 1.91
C ILE A 25 -15.41 -7.67 2.74
N PRO A 26 -14.65 -8.58 2.10
CA PRO A 26 -13.77 -9.48 2.81
C PRO A 26 -12.72 -8.73 3.64
N TYR A 27 -12.45 -9.24 4.83
CA TYR A 27 -11.33 -8.75 5.62
C TYR A 27 -10.46 -9.88 6.16
N ILE A 28 -9.17 -9.63 6.23
CA ILE A 28 -8.20 -10.45 6.95
C ILE A 28 -7.82 -9.68 8.20
N GLN A 29 -8.13 -10.24 9.36
CA GLN A 29 -7.85 -9.59 10.66
C GLN A 29 -6.35 -9.29 10.82
N GLY A 30 -5.50 -10.21 10.36
CA GLY A 30 -4.06 -10.13 10.48
C GLY A 30 -3.52 -10.79 11.74
N ASP A 31 -2.18 -10.84 11.81
CA ASP A 31 -1.42 -11.44 12.90
C ASP A 31 -0.94 -10.37 13.90
N GLY A 32 -0.50 -10.80 15.07
CA GLY A 32 0.04 -9.92 16.09
C GLY A 32 -0.95 -8.82 16.49
N ILE A 33 -0.57 -7.55 16.31
CA ILE A 33 -1.45 -6.40 16.60
C ILE A 33 -2.67 -6.31 15.68
N GLY A 34 -2.73 -7.13 14.62
CA GLY A 34 -3.88 -7.15 13.68
C GLY A 34 -5.21 -7.31 14.40
N VAL A 35 -5.27 -8.18 15.39
CA VAL A 35 -6.47 -8.40 16.23
C VAL A 35 -6.89 -7.13 16.97
N ASP A 36 -5.93 -6.43 17.58
CA ASP A 36 -6.19 -5.21 18.34
C ASP A 36 -6.69 -4.08 17.44
N ILE A 37 -6.04 -3.88 16.28
CA ILE A 37 -6.38 -2.76 15.39
C ILE A 37 -7.65 -3.02 14.59
N TRP A 38 -7.92 -4.26 14.13
CA TRP A 38 -9.10 -4.55 13.32
C TRP A 38 -10.41 -4.28 14.05
N LYS A 39 -10.55 -4.84 15.26
CA LYS A 39 -11.77 -4.66 16.07
C LYS A 39 -12.12 -3.18 16.25
N ASN A 40 -11.12 -2.37 16.54
CA ASN A 40 -11.28 -0.93 16.75
C ASN A 40 -11.52 -0.18 15.45
N ALA A 41 -10.84 -0.56 14.36
CA ALA A 41 -11.04 0.05 13.05
C ALA A 41 -12.45 -0.23 12.51
N GLN A 42 -12.96 -1.45 12.64
CA GLN A 42 -14.31 -1.80 12.21
C GLN A 42 -15.37 -0.91 12.90
N LEU A 43 -15.24 -0.72 14.22
CA LEU A 43 -16.14 0.17 14.98
C LEU A 43 -16.16 1.60 14.38
N VAL A 44 -14.99 2.13 14.06
CA VAL A 44 -14.85 3.49 13.51
C VAL A 44 -15.39 3.55 12.08
N PHE A 45 -15.15 2.52 11.26
CA PHE A 45 -15.70 2.42 9.90
C PHE A 45 -17.22 2.39 9.89
N ASP A 46 -17.81 1.51 10.70
CA ASP A 46 -19.27 1.35 10.78
C ASP A 46 -19.92 2.67 11.23
N LYS A 47 -19.31 3.36 12.21
CA LYS A 47 -19.79 4.66 12.66
C LYS A 47 -19.70 5.75 11.60
N ALA A 48 -18.62 5.77 10.82
CA ALA A 48 -18.46 6.73 9.74
C ALA A 48 -19.49 6.50 8.61
N VAL A 49 -19.76 5.22 8.27
CA VAL A 49 -20.79 4.85 7.30
C VAL A 49 -22.19 5.23 7.79
N GLU A 50 -22.51 4.93 9.06
CA GLU A 50 -23.77 5.32 9.69
C GLU A 50 -23.97 6.84 9.64
N LYS A 51 -22.94 7.62 10.04
CA LYS A 51 -22.99 9.08 10.04
C LYS A 51 -23.18 9.64 8.63
N ALA A 52 -22.47 9.09 7.62
CA ALA A 52 -22.53 9.57 6.25
C ALA A 52 -23.89 9.32 5.58
N TYR A 53 -24.53 8.20 5.87
CA TYR A 53 -25.69 7.74 5.12
C TYR A 53 -26.96 7.49 5.95
N GLY A 54 -26.93 7.76 7.27
CA GLY A 54 -28.11 7.65 8.14
C GLY A 54 -28.73 6.24 8.16
N GLY A 55 -27.92 5.20 8.03
CA GLY A 55 -28.37 3.80 7.98
C GLY A 55 -28.85 3.32 6.60
N GLN A 56 -28.85 4.17 5.57
CA GLN A 56 -29.24 3.77 4.20
C GLN A 56 -28.22 2.84 3.54
N ARG A 57 -26.96 2.93 3.97
CA ARG A 57 -25.87 2.08 3.53
C ARG A 57 -25.18 1.44 4.73
N LYS A 58 -24.64 0.23 4.54
CA LYS A 58 -23.86 -0.50 5.53
C LYS A 58 -22.83 -1.37 4.83
N VAL A 59 -21.69 -1.64 5.46
CA VAL A 59 -20.73 -2.65 4.99
C VAL A 59 -21.08 -3.99 5.64
N VAL A 60 -21.05 -5.06 4.86
CA VAL A 60 -21.12 -6.43 5.36
C VAL A 60 -19.72 -7.01 5.36
N TRP A 61 -19.09 -6.97 6.53
CA TRP A 61 -17.74 -7.48 6.72
C TRP A 61 -17.74 -9.02 6.72
N LYS A 62 -16.94 -9.63 5.84
CA LYS A 62 -16.77 -11.09 5.76
C LYS A 62 -15.35 -11.47 6.13
N GLU A 63 -15.15 -12.13 7.26
CA GLU A 63 -13.82 -12.64 7.61
C GLU A 63 -13.35 -13.69 6.63
N VAL A 64 -12.09 -13.58 6.18
CA VAL A 64 -11.37 -14.60 5.43
C VAL A 64 -10.01 -14.83 6.10
N LEU A 65 -9.52 -16.06 6.05
CA LEU A 65 -8.38 -16.50 6.84
C LEU A 65 -7.08 -16.35 6.04
N ALA A 66 -6.07 -15.74 6.66
CA ALA A 66 -4.68 -15.77 6.21
C ALA A 66 -3.74 -15.61 7.40
N GLY A 67 -2.48 -15.97 7.24
CA GLY A 67 -1.46 -15.86 8.28
C GLY A 67 -1.55 -16.97 9.32
N LYS A 68 -1.10 -16.66 10.53
CA LYS A 68 -0.99 -17.62 11.63
C LYS A 68 -2.33 -18.24 12.01
N LYS A 69 -3.39 -17.42 12.08
CA LYS A 69 -4.75 -17.89 12.37
C LYS A 69 -5.23 -18.92 11.34
N ALA A 70 -4.93 -18.71 10.06
CA ALA A 70 -5.27 -19.66 9.00
C ALA A 70 -4.50 -20.97 9.19
N ALA A 71 -3.19 -20.90 9.39
CA ALA A 71 -2.34 -22.07 9.61
C ALA A 71 -2.79 -22.91 10.82
N GLU A 72 -3.17 -22.27 11.93
CA GLU A 72 -3.67 -22.95 13.13
C GLU A 72 -5.03 -23.65 12.91
N LEU A 73 -5.91 -23.06 12.10
CA LEU A 73 -7.28 -23.58 11.89
C LEU A 73 -7.38 -24.56 10.73
N THR A 74 -6.58 -24.36 9.67
CA THR A 74 -6.73 -25.12 8.41
C THR A 74 -5.46 -25.89 8.04
N GLY A 75 -4.33 -25.61 8.65
CA GLY A 75 -3.01 -26.13 8.25
C GLY A 75 -2.37 -25.39 7.07
N ASP A 76 -3.04 -24.39 6.50
CA ASP A 76 -2.57 -23.59 5.38
C ASP A 76 -2.49 -22.11 5.77
N TRP A 77 -1.38 -21.45 5.40
CA TRP A 77 -1.17 -20.03 5.68
C TRP A 77 -2.00 -19.09 4.81
N LEU A 78 -2.42 -19.54 3.62
CA LEU A 78 -3.25 -18.80 2.68
C LEU A 78 -4.21 -19.73 1.96
N PRO A 79 -5.34 -20.11 2.58
CA PRO A 79 -6.30 -21.04 1.97
C PRO A 79 -6.84 -20.54 0.63
N ASP A 80 -7.05 -21.46 -0.31
CA ASP A 80 -7.63 -21.17 -1.63
C ASP A 80 -9.00 -20.48 -1.54
N GLU A 81 -9.79 -20.79 -0.51
CA GLU A 81 -11.10 -20.17 -0.25
C GLU A 81 -10.94 -18.65 0.00
N THR A 82 -9.87 -18.23 0.66
CA THR A 82 -9.57 -16.81 0.89
C THR A 82 -9.35 -16.08 -0.43
N LEU A 83 -8.49 -16.64 -1.29
CA LEU A 83 -8.23 -16.08 -2.62
C LEU A 83 -9.51 -16.06 -3.48
N ALA A 84 -10.27 -17.15 -3.49
CA ALA A 84 -11.53 -17.23 -4.22
C ALA A 84 -12.55 -16.20 -3.74
N THR A 85 -12.67 -16.01 -2.42
CA THR A 85 -13.60 -15.03 -1.85
C THR A 85 -13.18 -13.59 -2.20
N ILE A 86 -11.90 -13.27 -2.12
CA ILE A 86 -11.41 -11.92 -2.48
C ILE A 86 -11.59 -11.67 -3.97
N LYS A 87 -11.28 -12.64 -4.84
CA LYS A 87 -11.53 -12.55 -6.29
C LYS A 87 -13.00 -12.27 -6.61
N ASP A 88 -13.89 -12.95 -5.92
CA ASP A 88 -15.33 -12.86 -6.14
C ASP A 88 -15.95 -11.54 -5.63
N CYS A 89 -15.39 -10.94 -4.54
CA CYS A 89 -15.88 -9.69 -3.96
C CYS A 89 -15.15 -8.43 -4.47
N LEU A 90 -14.06 -8.58 -5.23
CA LEU A 90 -13.20 -7.54 -5.82
C LEU A 90 -12.42 -6.68 -4.82
N VAL A 91 -13.04 -6.19 -3.75
CA VAL A 91 -12.44 -5.24 -2.82
C VAL A 91 -12.34 -5.86 -1.43
N ALA A 92 -11.16 -5.82 -0.84
CA ALA A 92 -10.89 -6.36 0.50
C ALA A 92 -10.00 -5.41 1.33
N ILE A 93 -9.97 -5.64 2.64
CA ILE A 93 -9.06 -4.95 3.57
C ILE A 93 -8.35 -5.96 4.45
N LYS A 94 -7.11 -5.69 4.83
CA LYS A 94 -6.34 -6.60 5.69
C LYS A 94 -5.46 -5.89 6.71
N GLY A 95 -5.32 -6.52 7.87
CA GLY A 95 -4.27 -6.21 8.84
C GLY A 95 -2.90 -6.76 8.42
N PRO A 96 -1.88 -6.59 9.27
CA PRO A 96 -0.53 -7.09 9.02
C PRO A 96 -0.51 -8.63 9.05
N LEU A 97 0.33 -9.23 8.20
CA LEU A 97 0.52 -10.68 8.16
C LEU A 97 1.97 -11.04 8.50
N GLU A 98 2.13 -12.05 9.31
CA GLU A 98 3.41 -12.68 9.57
C GLU A 98 3.79 -13.59 8.40
N THR A 99 5.05 -13.49 7.96
CA THR A 99 5.62 -14.45 7.03
C THR A 99 6.45 -15.43 7.85
N PRO A 100 6.15 -16.74 7.82
CA PRO A 100 6.91 -17.72 8.58
C PRO A 100 8.37 -17.72 8.14
N VAL A 101 9.28 -17.76 9.12
CA VAL A 101 10.72 -17.90 8.87
C VAL A 101 11.01 -19.37 8.64
N GLY A 102 11.29 -19.75 7.40
CA GLY A 102 11.62 -21.14 7.04
C GLY A 102 11.80 -21.31 5.53
N GLU A 103 12.47 -22.40 5.15
CA GLU A 103 12.73 -22.70 3.75
C GLU A 103 11.41 -22.91 2.97
N GLY A 104 11.21 -22.15 1.89
CA GLY A 104 10.20 -22.41 0.87
C GLY A 104 8.87 -21.63 1.01
N ILE A 105 8.61 -20.89 2.08
CA ILE A 105 7.39 -20.10 2.21
C ILE A 105 7.66 -18.66 1.78
N ARG A 106 7.02 -18.23 0.67
CA ARG A 106 7.07 -16.84 0.21
C ARG A 106 6.20 -15.94 1.08
N SER A 107 6.52 -14.65 1.09
CA SER A 107 5.68 -13.64 1.76
C SER A 107 4.21 -13.75 1.33
N LEU A 108 3.31 -13.90 2.30
CA LEU A 108 1.87 -13.96 2.05
C LEU A 108 1.34 -12.70 1.36
N ASN A 109 1.93 -11.54 1.69
CA ASN A 109 1.61 -10.28 1.02
C ASN A 109 1.98 -10.33 -0.47
N VAL A 110 3.16 -10.88 -0.80
CA VAL A 110 3.59 -11.06 -2.19
C VAL A 110 2.69 -12.05 -2.93
N ALA A 111 2.30 -13.16 -2.28
CA ALA A 111 1.38 -14.13 -2.87
C ALA A 111 0.04 -13.49 -3.22
N LEU A 112 -0.59 -12.76 -2.29
CA LEU A 112 -1.86 -12.03 -2.55
C LEU A 112 -1.75 -11.07 -3.74
N ARG A 113 -0.64 -10.31 -3.83
CA ARG A 113 -0.41 -9.34 -4.91
C ARG A 113 -0.23 -10.02 -6.26
N GLN A 114 0.48 -11.15 -6.31
CA GLN A 114 0.73 -11.89 -7.54
C GLN A 114 -0.50 -12.66 -8.00
N GLU A 115 -1.19 -13.40 -7.10
CA GLU A 115 -2.36 -14.20 -7.44
C GLU A 115 -3.57 -13.38 -7.94
N LEU A 116 -3.67 -12.13 -7.49
CA LEU A 116 -4.71 -11.19 -7.90
C LEU A 116 -4.22 -10.15 -8.92
N ASP A 117 -2.96 -10.27 -9.37
CA ASP A 117 -2.28 -9.30 -10.24
C ASP A 117 -2.48 -7.84 -9.79
N LEU A 118 -2.33 -7.57 -8.50
CA LEU A 118 -2.46 -6.23 -7.93
C LEU A 118 -1.20 -5.41 -8.24
N TYR A 119 -1.05 -4.98 -9.47
CA TYR A 119 0.19 -4.44 -10.01
C TYR A 119 0.59 -3.06 -9.50
N ALA A 120 -0.34 -2.30 -8.94
CA ALA A 120 -0.08 -0.96 -8.42
C ALA A 120 -0.22 -0.94 -6.89
N CYS A 121 0.89 -0.76 -6.18
CA CYS A 121 0.87 -0.46 -4.75
C CYS A 121 0.85 1.05 -4.56
N LEU A 122 -0.26 1.55 -4.02
CA LEU A 122 -0.53 2.96 -3.79
C LEU A 122 -0.30 3.28 -2.31
N ARG A 123 0.62 4.21 -2.02
CA ARG A 123 0.97 4.65 -0.67
C ARG A 123 1.01 6.19 -0.61
N PRO A 124 -0.09 6.87 -0.28
CA PRO A 124 -0.08 8.30 -0.02
C PRO A 124 0.59 8.59 1.32
N VAL A 125 1.57 9.48 1.31
CA VAL A 125 2.34 9.87 2.49
C VAL A 125 2.20 11.38 2.65
N ARG A 126 1.49 11.81 3.69
CA ARG A 126 1.33 13.22 4.03
C ARG A 126 1.51 13.45 5.52
N TYR A 127 1.93 14.65 5.88
CA TYR A 127 2.05 15.04 7.27
C TYR A 127 0.69 15.40 7.88
N PHE A 128 0.47 14.95 9.11
CA PHE A 128 -0.67 15.33 9.94
C PHE A 128 -0.19 16.24 11.07
N LYS A 129 -0.79 17.42 11.17
CA LYS A 129 -0.40 18.39 12.20
C LYS A 129 -0.58 17.84 13.61
N GLY A 130 0.47 17.94 14.43
CA GLY A 130 0.50 17.37 15.79
C GLY A 130 1.28 16.07 15.91
N VAL A 131 1.61 15.43 14.79
CA VAL A 131 2.45 14.22 14.77
C VAL A 131 3.94 14.59 14.91
N PRO A 132 4.72 13.87 15.71
CA PRO A 132 6.17 14.06 15.77
C PRO A 132 6.83 13.77 14.42
N SER A 133 7.80 14.57 14.03
CA SER A 133 8.54 14.40 12.78
C SER A 133 10.01 14.78 12.96
N PRO A 134 10.95 14.06 12.32
CA PRO A 134 12.35 14.44 12.28
C PRO A 134 12.65 15.61 11.34
N LEU A 135 11.69 15.99 10.47
CA LEU A 135 11.86 17.09 9.54
C LEU A 135 11.62 18.46 10.19
N LYS A 136 12.30 19.49 9.68
CA LYS A 136 12.04 20.88 10.08
C LYS A 136 10.71 21.43 9.56
N HIS A 137 10.28 20.97 8.39
CA HIS A 137 9.08 21.40 7.65
C HIS A 137 8.30 20.21 7.13
N PRO A 138 7.77 19.32 8.03
CA PRO A 138 7.06 18.12 7.60
C PRO A 138 5.77 18.45 6.85
N GLU A 139 5.18 19.61 7.06
CA GLU A 139 3.97 20.09 6.37
C GLU A 139 4.13 20.23 4.84
N LYS A 140 5.38 20.22 4.34
CA LYS A 140 5.67 20.23 2.91
C LYS A 140 5.62 18.83 2.27
N THR A 141 5.50 17.79 3.09
CA THR A 141 5.44 16.40 2.61
C THR A 141 3.99 16.01 2.34
N ASP A 142 3.66 15.90 1.06
CA ASP A 142 2.40 15.34 0.55
C ASP A 142 2.72 14.66 -0.78
N ILE A 143 3.11 13.40 -0.72
CA ILE A 143 3.65 12.63 -1.84
C ILE A 143 2.92 11.31 -1.94
N THR A 144 2.41 10.98 -3.12
CA THR A 144 1.79 9.68 -3.37
C THR A 144 2.75 8.76 -4.12
N ILE A 145 3.10 7.63 -3.52
CA ILE A 145 3.92 6.58 -4.14
C ILE A 145 3.04 5.61 -4.92
N PHE A 146 3.43 5.36 -6.16
CA PHE A 146 2.99 4.25 -7.00
C PHE A 146 4.16 3.29 -7.16
N ARG A 147 4.16 2.21 -6.42
CA ARG A 147 5.16 1.14 -6.45
C ARG A 147 4.68 0.03 -7.37
N GLU A 148 5.50 -0.39 -8.32
CA GLU A 148 5.28 -1.61 -9.07
C GLU A 148 5.30 -2.81 -8.09
N ASN A 149 4.45 -3.81 -8.33
CA ASN A 149 4.13 -4.77 -7.28
C ASN A 149 4.28 -6.24 -7.70
N THR A 150 4.58 -6.51 -8.98
CA THR A 150 4.54 -7.87 -9.56
C THR A 150 5.87 -8.34 -10.16
N GLU A 151 6.76 -7.43 -10.46
CA GLU A 151 8.07 -7.69 -11.08
C GLU A 151 9.23 -7.36 -10.12
N ASP A 152 10.41 -7.09 -10.69
CA ASP A 152 11.63 -6.77 -9.98
C ASP A 152 12.17 -8.02 -9.25
N ILE A 153 13.03 -7.83 -8.28
CA ILE A 153 13.56 -8.93 -7.44
C ILE A 153 12.46 -9.64 -6.64
N TYR A 154 11.29 -9.00 -6.45
CA TYR A 154 10.12 -9.58 -5.81
C TYR A 154 9.45 -10.71 -6.63
N ALA A 155 9.86 -10.89 -7.89
CA ALA A 155 9.51 -12.09 -8.67
C ALA A 155 10.06 -13.38 -8.03
N GLY A 156 11.07 -13.25 -7.13
CA GLY A 156 11.62 -14.37 -6.36
C GLY A 156 12.36 -15.39 -7.24
N ILE A 157 12.98 -14.92 -8.32
CA ILE A 157 13.78 -15.78 -9.23
C ILE A 157 15.22 -15.75 -8.75
N GLU A 158 15.59 -16.73 -7.91
CA GLU A 158 16.92 -16.78 -7.33
C GLU A 158 17.38 -18.21 -7.06
N TRP A 159 18.68 -18.40 -6.98
CA TRP A 159 19.32 -19.68 -6.70
C TRP A 159 20.40 -19.52 -5.62
N GLU A 160 20.31 -20.38 -4.63
CA GLU A 160 21.22 -20.40 -3.49
C GLU A 160 22.63 -20.82 -3.90
N SER A 161 23.62 -20.17 -3.27
CA SER A 161 25.03 -20.46 -3.41
C SER A 161 25.35 -21.93 -3.10
N GLY A 162 26.28 -22.52 -3.88
CA GLY A 162 26.75 -23.89 -3.68
C GLY A 162 25.80 -24.99 -4.20
N THR A 163 24.62 -24.63 -4.72
CA THR A 163 23.67 -25.61 -5.28
C THR A 163 24.04 -25.99 -6.71
N ALA A 164 23.61 -27.19 -7.14
CA ALA A 164 23.75 -27.62 -8.53
C ALA A 164 22.95 -26.73 -9.51
N ALA A 165 21.86 -26.11 -9.03
CA ALA A 165 21.02 -25.20 -9.81
C ALA A 165 21.75 -23.89 -10.12
N VAL A 166 22.34 -23.23 -9.11
CA VAL A 166 23.10 -21.99 -9.32
C VAL A 166 24.31 -22.22 -10.23
N LYS A 167 24.96 -23.37 -10.11
CA LYS A 167 26.09 -23.71 -10.98
C LYS A 167 25.67 -23.74 -12.44
N LYS A 168 24.52 -24.36 -12.77
CA LYS A 168 23.98 -24.35 -14.14
C LYS A 168 23.72 -22.93 -14.67
N VAL A 169 23.15 -22.06 -13.82
CA VAL A 169 22.89 -20.66 -14.17
C VAL A 169 24.19 -19.91 -14.43
N ILE A 170 25.18 -20.05 -13.54
CA ILE A 170 26.50 -19.42 -13.69
C ILE A 170 27.21 -19.94 -14.95
N ASP A 171 27.22 -21.26 -15.18
CA ASP A 171 27.78 -21.87 -16.38
C ASP A 171 27.13 -21.31 -17.66
N PHE A 172 25.79 -21.21 -17.70
CA PHE A 172 25.08 -20.60 -18.83
C PHE A 172 25.49 -19.14 -19.04
N LEU A 173 25.48 -18.34 -17.98
CA LEU A 173 25.88 -16.94 -18.08
C LEU A 173 27.32 -16.77 -18.59
N GLN A 174 28.25 -17.59 -18.09
CA GLN A 174 29.66 -17.50 -18.49
C GLN A 174 29.93 -18.07 -19.88
N LYS A 175 29.37 -19.27 -20.20
CA LYS A 175 29.70 -19.99 -21.43
C LYS A 175 28.86 -19.53 -22.63
N ASP A 176 27.54 -19.39 -22.43
CA ASP A 176 26.63 -19.07 -23.51
C ASP A 176 26.43 -17.56 -23.66
N MET A 177 26.31 -16.82 -22.55
CA MET A 177 26.12 -15.38 -22.54
C MET A 177 27.42 -14.57 -22.43
N GLN A 178 28.57 -15.24 -22.30
CA GLN A 178 29.92 -14.65 -22.21
C GLN A 178 30.06 -13.57 -21.12
N VAL A 179 29.39 -13.79 -19.98
CA VAL A 179 29.48 -12.92 -18.82
C VAL A 179 30.75 -13.28 -18.02
N ASP A 180 31.71 -12.35 -17.95
CA ASP A 180 32.98 -12.50 -17.23
C ASP A 180 33.02 -11.80 -15.86
N LYS A 181 31.90 -11.21 -15.43
CA LYS A 181 31.84 -10.29 -14.27
C LYS A 181 31.43 -10.95 -12.96
N ILE A 182 31.12 -12.24 -12.95
CA ILE A 182 30.85 -12.97 -11.71
C ILE A 182 32.19 -13.29 -11.05
N ARG A 183 32.52 -12.49 -10.04
CA ARG A 183 33.87 -12.49 -9.44
C ARG A 183 34.21 -13.80 -8.70
N PHE A 184 33.23 -14.41 -8.05
CA PHE A 184 33.40 -15.63 -7.23
C PHE A 184 32.34 -16.67 -7.63
N PRO A 185 32.46 -17.30 -8.80
CA PRO A 185 31.42 -18.18 -9.34
C PRO A 185 31.12 -19.39 -8.44
N GLU A 186 32.11 -19.91 -7.71
CA GLU A 186 31.95 -21.10 -6.85
C GLU A 186 31.15 -20.82 -5.56
N SER A 187 31.01 -19.53 -5.17
CA SER A 187 30.35 -19.12 -3.93
C SER A 187 29.28 -18.03 -4.13
N SER A 188 28.93 -17.74 -5.37
CA SER A 188 27.89 -16.75 -5.67
C SER A 188 26.50 -17.37 -5.63
N ALA A 189 25.54 -16.67 -5.04
CA ALA A 189 24.13 -16.82 -5.33
C ALA A 189 23.74 -15.91 -6.51
N ILE A 190 22.70 -16.26 -7.26
CA ILE A 190 22.23 -15.47 -8.41
C ILE A 190 20.75 -15.16 -8.23
N GLY A 191 20.39 -13.89 -8.40
CA GLY A 191 19.00 -13.43 -8.50
C GLY A 191 18.75 -12.70 -9.82
N ILE A 192 17.55 -12.83 -10.36
CA ILE A 192 17.12 -12.17 -11.60
C ILE A 192 16.14 -11.05 -11.27
N LYS A 193 16.36 -9.89 -11.90
CA LYS A 193 15.50 -8.71 -11.82
C LYS A 193 14.77 -8.50 -13.15
N PRO A 194 13.59 -9.08 -13.37
CA PRO A 194 12.80 -8.81 -14.56
C PRO A 194 12.08 -7.46 -14.41
N ILE A 195 12.12 -6.64 -15.44
CA ILE A 195 11.29 -5.43 -15.58
C ILE A 195 10.81 -5.38 -17.03
N SER A 196 9.49 -5.42 -17.22
CA SER A 196 8.88 -5.42 -18.54
C SER A 196 8.34 -4.05 -18.93
N LYS A 197 8.19 -3.85 -20.24
CA LYS A 197 7.53 -2.66 -20.79
C LYS A 197 6.05 -2.61 -20.33
N GLN A 198 5.36 -3.73 -20.39
CA GLN A 198 3.94 -3.82 -20.02
C GLN A 198 3.71 -3.50 -18.54
N GLY A 199 4.47 -4.13 -17.63
CA GLY A 199 4.41 -3.85 -16.19
C GLY A 199 4.73 -2.40 -15.86
N SER A 200 5.76 -1.85 -16.51
CA SER A 200 6.15 -0.44 -16.32
C SER A 200 5.07 0.52 -16.83
N GLU A 201 4.56 0.32 -18.05
CA GLU A 201 3.56 1.21 -18.65
C GLU A 201 2.22 1.19 -17.87
N ARG A 202 1.73 0.02 -17.44
CA ARG A 202 0.46 -0.05 -16.68
C ARG A 202 0.55 0.66 -15.33
N LEU A 203 1.68 0.54 -14.62
CA LEU A 203 1.90 1.27 -13.37
C LEU A 203 1.98 2.78 -13.59
N ILE A 204 2.78 3.21 -14.57
CA ILE A 204 2.98 4.64 -14.85
C ILE A 204 1.68 5.27 -15.34
N ARG A 205 0.89 4.57 -16.16
CA ARG A 205 -0.46 5.01 -16.57
C ARG A 205 -1.36 5.22 -15.35
N ALA A 206 -1.40 4.26 -14.41
CA ALA A 206 -2.17 4.40 -13.18
C ALA A 206 -1.74 5.62 -12.34
N ALA A 207 -0.43 5.88 -12.27
CA ALA A 207 0.11 7.05 -11.58
C ALA A 207 -0.27 8.38 -12.26
N ILE A 208 -0.25 8.43 -13.59
CA ILE A 208 -0.66 9.61 -14.37
C ILE A 208 -2.18 9.85 -14.21
N ASP A 209 -2.99 8.82 -14.41
CA ASP A 209 -4.45 8.91 -14.29
C ASP A 209 -4.87 9.37 -12.88
N TYR A 210 -4.22 8.83 -11.85
CA TYR A 210 -4.42 9.29 -10.47
C TYR A 210 -4.05 10.76 -10.30
N ALA A 211 -2.90 11.19 -10.82
CA ALA A 211 -2.46 12.59 -10.72
C ALA A 211 -3.48 13.52 -11.37
N LEU A 212 -3.92 13.21 -12.58
CA LEU A 212 -4.92 13.99 -13.32
C LEU A 212 -6.28 14.03 -12.60
N ALA A 213 -6.75 12.89 -12.11
CA ALA A 213 -8.02 12.79 -11.36
C ALA A 213 -8.01 13.60 -10.06
N LYS A 214 -6.86 13.70 -9.38
CA LYS A 214 -6.68 14.49 -8.16
C LYS A 214 -6.27 15.96 -8.42
N GLY A 215 -6.16 16.38 -9.68
CA GLY A 215 -5.72 17.74 -10.04
C GLY A 215 -4.25 18.02 -9.74
N LEU A 216 -3.45 16.96 -9.53
CA LEU A 216 -2.01 17.02 -9.34
C LEU A 216 -1.30 17.12 -10.70
N ARG A 217 -0.11 17.71 -10.73
CA ARG A 217 0.53 18.02 -12.01
C ARG A 217 1.79 17.23 -12.30
N ARG A 218 2.54 16.83 -11.27
CA ARG A 218 3.86 16.23 -11.45
C ARG A 218 3.81 14.73 -11.19
N VAL A 219 4.26 13.95 -12.17
CA VAL A 219 4.56 12.54 -12.03
C VAL A 219 6.05 12.35 -12.22
N THR A 220 6.71 11.81 -11.19
CA THR A 220 8.15 11.61 -11.17
C THR A 220 8.47 10.13 -11.30
N LEU A 221 9.27 9.78 -12.32
CA LEU A 221 9.78 8.43 -12.51
C LEU A 221 11.09 8.27 -11.74
N VAL A 222 11.11 7.40 -10.74
CA VAL A 222 12.32 7.14 -9.94
C VAL A 222 12.96 5.83 -10.37
N HIS A 223 14.24 5.86 -10.68
CA HIS A 223 14.96 4.75 -11.29
C HIS A 223 16.47 4.80 -11.00
N LYS A 224 17.16 3.68 -11.20
CA LYS A 224 18.64 3.58 -11.20
C LYS A 224 19.19 3.27 -12.61
N GLY A 225 18.63 3.88 -13.63
CA GLY A 225 18.91 3.62 -15.04
C GLY A 225 20.33 3.98 -15.50
N ASN A 226 21.08 4.79 -14.74
CA ASN A 226 22.49 5.04 -15.01
C ASN A 226 23.36 3.80 -14.77
N ILE A 227 22.92 2.86 -13.93
CA ILE A 227 23.60 1.58 -13.65
C ILE A 227 22.88 0.44 -14.37
N GLN A 228 21.57 0.29 -14.16
CA GLN A 228 20.75 -0.77 -14.75
C GLN A 228 20.04 -0.25 -16.00
N LYS A 229 20.80 -0.17 -17.10
CA LYS A 229 20.40 0.55 -18.32
C LYS A 229 19.18 -0.03 -19.02
N PHE A 230 18.96 -1.34 -18.98
CA PHE A 230 17.90 -2.02 -19.70
C PHE A 230 16.65 -2.30 -18.85
N THR A 231 16.81 -2.50 -17.56
CA THR A 231 15.71 -2.69 -16.61
C THR A 231 15.22 -1.33 -16.12
N GLU A 232 15.90 -0.71 -15.17
CA GLU A 232 15.54 0.61 -14.61
C GLU A 232 15.55 1.74 -15.65
N GLY A 233 16.52 1.72 -16.59
CA GLY A 233 16.55 2.66 -17.71
C GLY A 233 15.44 2.41 -18.72
N GLY A 234 15.00 1.15 -18.87
CA GLY A 234 13.80 0.76 -19.60
C GLY A 234 12.57 1.37 -18.99
N PHE A 235 12.35 1.21 -17.67
CA PHE A 235 11.25 1.80 -16.93
C PHE A 235 11.11 3.31 -17.19
N ARG A 236 12.22 4.06 -17.06
CA ARG A 236 12.26 5.49 -17.40
C ARG A 236 11.86 5.77 -18.84
N LYS A 237 12.49 5.07 -19.80
CA LYS A 237 12.25 5.27 -21.24
C LYS A 237 10.79 5.01 -21.60
N TRP A 238 10.25 3.89 -21.18
CA TRP A 238 8.87 3.50 -21.47
C TRP A 238 7.84 4.44 -20.82
N GLY A 239 8.15 5.00 -19.66
CA GLY A 239 7.31 6.02 -19.03
C GLY A 239 7.20 7.30 -19.83
N TYR A 240 8.31 7.81 -20.39
CA TYR A 240 8.28 8.97 -21.29
C TYR A 240 7.57 8.65 -22.62
N GLU A 241 7.83 7.47 -23.20
CA GLU A 241 7.15 7.03 -24.44
C GLU A 241 5.64 6.91 -24.25
N LEU A 242 5.20 6.34 -23.11
CA LEU A 242 3.80 6.25 -22.73
C LEU A 242 3.16 7.63 -22.61
N ALA A 243 3.78 8.52 -21.85
CA ALA A 243 3.27 9.87 -21.63
C ALA A 243 3.12 10.65 -22.94
N GLN A 244 4.11 10.55 -23.84
CA GLN A 244 4.03 11.19 -25.14
C GLN A 244 2.97 10.57 -26.06
N ARG A 245 2.73 9.27 -25.96
CA ARG A 245 1.76 8.55 -26.80
C ARG A 245 0.30 8.76 -26.34
N GLU A 246 0.06 8.75 -25.04
CA GLU A 246 -1.29 8.68 -24.48
C GLU A 246 -1.75 10.00 -23.82
N TYR A 247 -0.82 10.90 -23.45
CA TYR A 247 -1.12 12.14 -22.70
C TYR A 247 -0.49 13.39 -23.35
N ALA A 248 -0.37 13.40 -24.69
CA ALA A 248 0.27 14.50 -25.41
C ALA A 248 -0.41 15.86 -25.17
N ASP A 249 -1.73 15.88 -25.09
CA ASP A 249 -2.54 17.11 -24.86
C ASP A 249 -2.35 17.66 -23.44
N GLU A 250 -2.28 16.77 -22.45
CA GLU A 250 -2.05 17.13 -21.05
C GLU A 250 -0.61 17.67 -20.86
N LEU A 251 0.36 17.10 -21.57
CA LEU A 251 1.74 17.58 -21.59
C LEU A 251 1.82 18.96 -22.27
N ALA A 252 1.20 19.13 -23.45
CA ALA A 252 1.21 20.39 -24.18
C ALA A 252 0.52 21.53 -23.41
N SER A 253 -0.58 21.23 -22.74
CA SER A 253 -1.32 22.18 -21.90
C SER A 253 -0.69 22.39 -20.52
N ARG A 254 0.39 21.70 -20.20
CA ARG A 254 1.04 21.69 -18.88
C ARG A 254 0.12 21.29 -17.72
N LYS A 255 -0.93 20.56 -17.99
CA LYS A 255 -1.73 19.88 -16.95
C LYS A 255 -0.97 18.70 -16.34
N LEU A 256 -0.07 18.10 -17.13
CA LEU A 256 0.83 17.03 -16.72
C LEU A 256 2.29 17.44 -16.94
N ILE A 257 3.14 17.13 -15.97
CA ILE A 257 4.60 17.25 -16.06
C ILE A 257 5.19 15.90 -15.71
N ILE A 258 5.86 15.27 -16.67
CA ILE A 258 6.65 14.06 -16.41
C ILE A 258 8.09 14.47 -16.21
N GLN A 259 8.69 13.99 -15.13
CA GLN A 259 10.12 14.18 -14.82
C GLN A 259 10.71 12.87 -14.31
N ASP A 260 12.02 12.79 -14.23
CA ASP A 260 12.69 11.63 -13.65
C ASP A 260 13.78 12.03 -12.66
N VAL A 261 14.05 11.13 -11.72
CA VAL A 261 15.09 11.29 -10.71
C VAL A 261 15.77 9.94 -10.44
N ILE A 262 17.10 9.95 -10.35
CA ILE A 262 17.86 8.77 -9.92
C ILE A 262 17.55 8.45 -8.47
N ALA A 263 17.36 7.17 -8.12
CA ALA A 263 16.82 6.70 -6.85
C ALA A 263 17.56 7.23 -5.60
N ASP A 264 18.88 7.22 -5.60
CA ASP A 264 19.69 7.76 -4.49
C ASP A 264 19.52 9.29 -4.34
N ASN A 265 19.40 10.02 -5.45
CA ASN A 265 19.11 11.45 -5.41
C ASN A 265 17.66 11.71 -4.95
N PHE A 266 16.71 10.85 -5.31
CA PHE A 266 15.33 10.95 -4.82
C PHE A 266 15.29 10.85 -3.29
N LEU A 267 15.95 9.86 -2.69
CA LEU A 267 16.02 9.71 -1.24
C LEU A 267 16.60 10.92 -0.52
N GLN A 268 17.53 11.64 -1.15
CA GLN A 268 18.05 12.91 -0.65
C GLN A 268 17.01 14.05 -0.82
N GLN A 269 16.38 14.15 -1.99
CA GLN A 269 15.49 15.26 -2.33
C GLN A 269 14.19 15.25 -1.52
N ILE A 270 13.65 14.09 -1.16
CA ILE A 270 12.46 14.03 -0.29
C ILE A 270 12.69 14.57 1.12
N LEU A 271 13.96 14.62 1.58
CA LEU A 271 14.33 15.26 2.85
C LEU A 271 14.49 16.78 2.70
N LEU A 272 15.07 17.23 1.58
CA LEU A 272 15.45 18.62 1.39
C LEU A 272 14.36 19.46 0.71
N TYR A 273 13.61 18.87 -0.21
CA TYR A 273 12.67 19.54 -1.10
C TYR A 273 11.44 18.69 -1.39
N PRO A 274 10.70 18.17 -0.37
CA PRO A 274 9.56 17.27 -0.59
C PRO A 274 8.48 17.91 -1.48
N GLU A 275 8.32 19.22 -1.45
CA GLU A 275 7.37 19.99 -2.24
C GLU A 275 7.59 19.92 -3.77
N LYS A 276 8.69 19.31 -4.22
CA LYS A 276 8.95 19.07 -5.66
C LYS A 276 8.22 17.87 -6.22
N PHE A 277 7.63 17.04 -5.36
CA PHE A 277 7.02 15.77 -5.73
C PHE A 277 5.52 15.78 -5.42
N ASP A 278 4.69 15.35 -6.36
CA ASP A 278 3.27 15.11 -6.15
C ASP A 278 3.01 13.58 -6.19
N VAL A 279 3.15 12.97 -7.35
CA VAL A 279 3.03 11.53 -7.56
C VAL A 279 4.36 10.95 -8.03
N VAL A 280 4.77 9.83 -7.47
CA VAL A 280 6.06 9.19 -7.76
C VAL A 280 5.83 7.74 -8.16
N ALA A 281 6.27 7.37 -9.36
CA ALA A 281 6.23 6.00 -9.87
C ALA A 281 7.61 5.35 -9.77
N LEU A 282 7.67 4.15 -9.17
CA LEU A 282 8.93 3.44 -8.90
C LEU A 282 8.78 1.95 -9.24
N THR A 283 9.92 1.33 -9.58
CA THR A 283 10.05 -0.13 -9.59
C THR A 283 9.84 -0.70 -8.18
N ASN A 284 9.60 -1.98 -8.08
CA ASN A 284 9.14 -2.62 -6.84
C ASN A 284 10.08 -2.38 -5.65
N LEU A 285 11.34 -2.71 -5.74
CA LEU A 285 12.31 -2.54 -4.63
C LEU A 285 12.50 -1.06 -4.27
N ASN A 286 12.67 -0.19 -5.26
CA ASN A 286 12.82 1.24 -5.02
C ASN A 286 11.58 1.82 -4.33
N GLY A 287 10.40 1.37 -4.72
CA GLY A 287 9.12 1.79 -4.11
C GLY A 287 8.98 1.34 -2.66
N ASP A 288 9.47 0.14 -2.34
CA ASP A 288 9.49 -0.37 -0.96
C ASP A 288 10.33 0.53 -0.05
N TYR A 289 11.57 0.73 -0.40
CA TYR A 289 12.48 1.59 0.38
C TYR A 289 11.98 3.05 0.49
N ALA A 290 11.51 3.60 -0.63
CA ALA A 290 11.07 4.98 -0.70
C ALA A 290 9.83 5.26 0.16
N SER A 291 8.86 4.34 0.18
CA SER A 291 7.63 4.52 0.96
C SER A 291 7.89 4.50 2.46
N ASP A 292 8.76 3.62 2.95
CA ASP A 292 9.11 3.56 4.37
C ASP A 292 9.97 4.75 4.80
N ALA A 293 10.90 5.19 3.93
CA ALA A 293 11.68 6.40 4.17
C ALA A 293 10.80 7.65 4.25
N LEU A 294 9.78 7.76 3.40
CA LEU A 294 8.80 8.85 3.45
C LEU A 294 7.90 8.74 4.68
N ALA A 295 7.40 7.55 5.01
CA ALA A 295 6.57 7.34 6.19
C ALA A 295 7.29 7.80 7.47
N ALA A 296 8.58 7.49 7.62
CA ALA A 296 9.39 7.92 8.75
C ALA A 296 9.45 9.46 8.88
N GLN A 297 9.39 10.18 7.76
CA GLN A 297 9.44 11.65 7.75
C GLN A 297 8.16 12.31 8.28
N VAL A 298 7.05 11.63 8.23
CA VAL A 298 5.73 12.16 8.65
C VAL A 298 5.20 11.52 9.94
N GLY A 299 6.01 10.73 10.64
CA GLY A 299 5.66 10.15 11.94
C GLY A 299 5.80 8.64 12.03
N GLY A 300 6.15 7.96 10.94
CA GLY A 300 6.39 6.52 10.88
C GLY A 300 5.28 5.72 10.19
N ILE A 301 5.53 4.43 10.05
CA ILE A 301 4.64 3.50 9.33
C ILE A 301 3.29 3.28 10.02
N GLY A 302 3.16 3.58 11.31
CA GLY A 302 1.90 3.49 12.05
C GLY A 302 0.79 4.42 11.56
N ILE A 303 1.15 5.44 10.75
CA ILE A 303 0.21 6.39 10.14
C ILE A 303 0.19 6.32 8.61
N ALA A 304 0.97 5.44 8.01
CA ALA A 304 1.06 5.30 6.56
C ALA A 304 0.04 4.28 6.05
N PRO A 305 -0.92 4.67 5.18
CA PRO A 305 -1.85 3.74 4.56
C PRO A 305 -1.27 3.08 3.31
N GLY A 306 -1.91 1.98 2.88
CA GLY A 306 -1.56 1.31 1.64
C GLY A 306 -2.76 0.66 0.94
N ALA A 307 -2.66 0.59 -0.38
CA ALA A 307 -3.57 -0.16 -1.23
C ALA A 307 -2.77 -0.89 -2.31
N ASN A 308 -3.23 -2.06 -2.70
CA ASN A 308 -2.71 -2.81 -3.84
C ASN A 308 -3.87 -2.99 -4.82
N ILE A 309 -3.73 -2.49 -6.04
CA ILE A 309 -4.85 -2.31 -6.96
C ILE A 309 -4.50 -2.85 -8.35
N ASN A 310 -5.46 -3.54 -8.94
CA ASN A 310 -5.51 -3.81 -10.37
C ASN A 310 -6.60 -2.92 -11.00
N TYR A 311 -6.20 -1.84 -11.63
CA TYR A 311 -7.14 -0.88 -12.23
C TYR A 311 -7.82 -1.42 -13.50
N GLU A 312 -7.31 -2.52 -14.09
CA GLU A 312 -7.90 -3.15 -15.28
C GLU A 312 -9.09 -4.06 -14.92
N THR A 313 -9.04 -4.68 -13.74
CA THR A 313 -10.07 -5.64 -13.29
C THR A 313 -10.89 -5.14 -12.09
N GLY A 314 -10.47 -4.05 -11.46
CA GLY A 314 -11.12 -3.49 -10.27
C GLY A 314 -10.77 -4.19 -8.95
N HIS A 315 -9.92 -5.23 -8.96
CA HIS A 315 -9.48 -5.87 -7.72
C HIS A 315 -8.59 -4.94 -6.89
N ALA A 316 -8.87 -4.88 -5.59
CA ALA A 316 -8.08 -4.09 -4.67
C ALA A 316 -8.02 -4.70 -3.26
N ILE A 317 -6.85 -4.67 -2.64
CA ILE A 317 -6.66 -4.97 -1.23
C ILE A 317 -6.06 -3.74 -0.55
N PHE A 318 -6.77 -3.21 0.43
CA PHE A 318 -6.31 -2.13 1.30
C PHE A 318 -5.63 -2.72 2.54
N GLU A 319 -4.50 -2.15 2.96
CA GLU A 319 -3.70 -2.77 4.02
C GLU A 319 -2.99 -1.76 4.90
N ALA A 320 -2.85 -2.09 6.19
CA ALA A 320 -1.86 -1.44 7.03
C ALA A 320 -0.45 -1.77 6.52
N THR A 321 0.42 -0.75 6.45
CA THR A 321 1.76 -0.91 5.87
C THR A 321 2.82 -1.39 6.87
N HIS A 322 2.50 -1.36 8.19
CA HIS A 322 3.38 -1.84 9.26
C HIS A 322 3.33 -3.38 9.42
N GLY A 323 4.31 -3.93 10.14
CA GLY A 323 4.38 -5.34 10.51
C GLY A 323 3.43 -5.73 11.66
N THR A 324 3.58 -6.97 12.13
CA THR A 324 2.73 -7.60 13.14
C THR A 324 3.02 -7.17 14.57
N ALA A 325 4.17 -6.55 14.84
CA ALA A 325 4.62 -6.07 16.16
C ALA A 325 4.25 -7.02 17.33
N PRO A 326 4.75 -8.26 17.33
CA PRO A 326 4.35 -9.30 18.27
C PRO A 326 4.57 -8.91 19.74
N ASP A 327 5.54 -8.05 20.01
CA ASP A 327 5.91 -7.61 21.37
C ASP A 327 4.78 -6.83 22.07
N ILE A 328 3.88 -6.21 21.32
CA ILE A 328 2.76 -5.41 21.86
C ILE A 328 1.39 -5.98 21.50
N ALA A 329 1.35 -7.15 20.85
CA ALA A 329 0.12 -7.82 20.46
C ALA A 329 -0.74 -8.18 21.69
N GLY A 330 -2.06 -7.96 21.61
CA GLY A 330 -3.01 -8.23 22.70
C GLY A 330 -2.93 -7.23 23.87
N GLN A 331 -2.09 -6.19 23.80
CA GLN A 331 -1.92 -5.21 24.88
C GLN A 331 -2.78 -3.95 24.69
N ASN A 332 -3.59 -3.88 23.65
CA ASN A 332 -4.45 -2.71 23.37
C ASN A 332 -3.66 -1.39 23.30
N ARG A 333 -2.46 -1.41 22.69
CA ARG A 333 -1.52 -0.28 22.62
C ARG A 333 -1.16 0.16 21.22
N ALA A 334 -1.50 -0.67 20.23
CA ALA A 334 -1.14 -0.42 18.83
C ALA A 334 -1.87 0.81 18.26
N ASN A 335 -1.19 1.55 17.39
CA ASN A 335 -1.78 2.67 16.65
C ASN A 335 -2.61 2.11 15.47
N PRO A 336 -3.92 2.34 15.40
CA PRO A 336 -4.75 1.84 14.31
C PRO A 336 -4.78 2.77 13.08
N CYS A 337 -4.08 3.90 13.09
CA CYS A 337 -4.19 4.93 12.05
C CYS A 337 -3.85 4.41 10.64
N SER A 338 -2.83 3.55 10.50
CA SER A 338 -2.47 2.99 9.19
C SER A 338 -3.64 2.21 8.58
N LEU A 339 -4.30 1.34 9.36
CA LEU A 339 -5.47 0.58 8.89
C LEU A 339 -6.68 1.49 8.66
N LEU A 340 -6.92 2.46 9.54
CA LEU A 340 -8.02 3.42 9.40
C LEU A 340 -7.90 4.29 8.16
N LEU A 341 -6.69 4.78 7.87
CA LEU A 341 -6.42 5.55 6.65
C LEU A 341 -6.49 4.67 5.39
N SER A 342 -6.09 3.40 5.49
CA SER A 342 -6.29 2.41 4.41
C SER A 342 -7.77 2.17 4.15
N GLY A 343 -8.60 2.11 5.19
CA GLY A 343 -10.05 2.08 5.08
C GLY A 343 -10.63 3.35 4.46
N ALA A 344 -10.09 4.52 4.79
CA ALA A 344 -10.48 5.77 4.12
C ALA A 344 -10.19 5.71 2.61
N MET A 345 -9.04 5.14 2.20
CA MET A 345 -8.73 4.89 0.79
C MET A 345 -9.70 3.88 0.16
N LEU A 346 -10.09 2.82 0.88
CA LEU A 346 -11.08 1.85 0.43
C LEU A 346 -12.42 2.54 0.14
N PHE A 347 -12.91 3.36 1.06
CA PHE A 347 -14.18 4.07 0.88
C PHE A 347 -14.12 5.07 -0.28
N ASP A 348 -13.01 5.79 -0.45
CA ASP A 348 -12.82 6.65 -1.63
C ASP A 348 -12.82 5.83 -2.94
N TYR A 349 -12.17 4.66 -2.94
CA TYR A 349 -12.09 3.76 -4.09
C TYR A 349 -13.45 3.22 -4.53
N ILE A 350 -14.31 2.86 -3.59
CA ILE A 350 -15.68 2.40 -3.88
C ILE A 350 -16.68 3.55 -4.09
N GLY A 351 -16.21 4.81 -4.11
CA GLY A 351 -17.04 5.99 -4.35
C GLY A 351 -17.86 6.47 -3.14
N TRP A 352 -17.47 6.07 -1.92
CA TRP A 352 -18.07 6.55 -0.67
C TRP A 352 -17.18 7.64 -0.04
N SER A 353 -16.91 8.69 -0.80
CA SER A 353 -15.96 9.74 -0.43
C SER A 353 -16.34 10.50 0.84
N GLU A 354 -17.63 10.57 1.18
CA GLU A 354 -18.13 11.17 2.43
C GLU A 354 -17.59 10.42 3.65
N VAL A 355 -17.56 9.07 3.59
CA VAL A 355 -17.00 8.23 4.66
C VAL A 355 -15.50 8.45 4.79
N SER A 356 -14.78 8.45 3.66
CA SER A 356 -13.35 8.75 3.60
C SER A 356 -13.03 10.11 4.24
N HIS A 357 -13.83 11.12 3.93
CA HIS A 357 -13.67 12.46 4.48
C HIS A 357 -13.89 12.48 6.00
N LEU A 358 -14.97 11.86 6.51
CA LEU A 358 -15.25 11.78 7.95
C LEU A 358 -14.11 11.09 8.71
N LEU A 359 -13.63 9.96 8.23
CA LEU A 359 -12.51 9.22 8.83
C LEU A 359 -11.24 10.08 8.89
N THR A 360 -10.89 10.70 7.77
CA THR A 360 -9.70 11.54 7.67
C THR A 360 -9.78 12.75 8.62
N LYS A 361 -10.93 13.43 8.68
CA LYS A 361 -11.13 14.59 9.55
C LYS A 361 -11.12 14.21 11.03
N ALA A 362 -11.69 13.06 11.39
CA ALA A 362 -11.66 12.58 12.77
C ALA A 362 -10.24 12.28 13.24
N ILE A 363 -9.42 11.65 12.38
CA ILE A 363 -8.01 11.38 12.65
C ILE A 363 -7.21 12.70 12.73
N GLU A 364 -7.35 13.60 11.76
CA GLU A 364 -6.70 14.92 11.77
C GLU A 364 -6.96 15.67 13.08
N LYS A 365 -8.20 15.66 13.54
CA LYS A 365 -8.58 16.34 14.78
C LYS A 365 -7.94 15.69 16.01
N ALA A 366 -8.01 14.35 16.13
CA ALA A 366 -7.42 13.63 17.25
C ALA A 366 -5.90 13.90 17.35
N LEU A 367 -5.20 13.82 16.21
CA LEU A 367 -3.76 14.08 16.15
C LEU A 367 -3.41 15.52 16.48
N PHE A 368 -4.18 16.48 15.98
CA PHE A 368 -4.01 17.90 16.29
C PHE A 368 -4.20 18.21 17.78
N GLU A 369 -5.16 17.56 18.43
CA GLU A 369 -5.44 17.68 19.86
C GLU A 369 -4.51 16.82 20.73
N GLN A 370 -3.50 16.16 20.12
CA GLN A 370 -2.56 15.25 20.77
C GLN A 370 -3.22 14.09 21.51
N LYS A 371 -4.38 13.67 21.04
CA LYS A 371 -5.06 12.44 21.45
C LYS A 371 -4.48 11.28 20.65
N VAL A 372 -3.41 10.67 21.16
CA VAL A 372 -2.55 9.75 20.40
C VAL A 372 -2.20 8.50 21.18
N THR A 373 -1.84 7.45 20.49
CA THR A 373 -1.32 6.21 21.07
C THR A 373 0.13 6.33 21.52
N GLY A 374 0.66 5.29 22.17
CA GLY A 374 1.96 5.32 22.82
C GLY A 374 3.16 5.62 21.92
N ASP A 375 3.08 5.25 20.65
CA ASP A 375 4.12 5.50 19.65
C ASP A 375 4.39 7.00 19.43
N PHE A 376 3.33 7.82 19.39
CA PHE A 376 3.45 9.27 19.29
C PHE A 376 3.60 9.93 20.66
N ALA A 377 2.83 9.49 21.68
CA ALA A 377 2.87 10.08 23.01
C ALA A 377 4.27 10.04 23.62
N SER A 378 5.04 8.96 23.36
CA SER A 378 6.42 8.83 23.85
C SER A 378 7.40 9.88 23.31
N GLN A 379 7.03 10.57 22.23
CA GLN A 379 7.82 11.59 21.56
C GLN A 379 7.29 13.01 21.81
N LEU A 380 6.19 13.14 22.57
CA LEU A 380 5.53 14.41 22.87
C LEU A 380 5.62 14.70 24.37
N GLU A 381 6.00 15.92 24.74
CA GLU A 381 6.15 16.31 26.14
C GLU A 381 4.78 16.49 26.82
N GLY A 382 4.59 15.82 27.95
CA GLY A 382 3.37 15.96 28.77
C GLY A 382 2.13 15.29 28.20
N VAL A 383 2.23 14.50 27.12
CA VAL A 383 1.12 13.82 26.49
C VAL A 383 0.93 12.42 27.07
N ALA A 384 -0.26 12.13 27.57
CA ALA A 384 -0.62 10.79 28.04
C ALA A 384 -1.05 9.92 26.85
N ALA A 385 -0.50 8.68 26.78
CA ALA A 385 -0.84 7.73 25.74
C ALA A 385 -2.28 7.21 25.90
N LEU A 386 -3.04 7.20 24.83
CA LEU A 386 -4.31 6.48 24.73
C LEU A 386 -4.04 4.99 24.39
N THR A 387 -4.90 4.12 24.87
CA THR A 387 -4.99 2.75 24.36
C THR A 387 -5.60 2.74 22.96
N THR A 388 -5.46 1.63 22.20
CA THR A 388 -6.08 1.48 20.88
C THR A 388 -7.59 1.72 20.94
N SER A 389 -8.27 1.18 21.94
CA SER A 389 -9.72 1.35 22.12
C SER A 389 -10.11 2.77 22.51
N GLN A 390 -9.38 3.43 23.42
CA GLN A 390 -9.64 4.82 23.76
C GLN A 390 -9.43 5.76 22.56
N PHE A 391 -8.44 5.47 21.73
CA PHE A 391 -8.22 6.23 20.49
C PHE A 391 -9.40 6.05 19.53
N ALA A 392 -9.90 4.82 19.37
CA ALA A 392 -11.08 4.55 18.53
C ALA A 392 -12.35 5.26 19.08
N GLU A 393 -12.56 5.28 20.38
CA GLU A 393 -13.66 6.03 21.02
C GLU A 393 -13.55 7.54 20.75
N GLU A 394 -12.35 8.11 20.83
CA GLU A 394 -12.11 9.52 20.47
C GLU A 394 -12.46 9.80 19.00
N LEU A 395 -12.09 8.89 18.07
CA LEU A 395 -12.44 9.03 16.68
C LEU A 395 -13.95 8.96 16.43
N VAL A 396 -14.65 8.03 17.09
CA VAL A 396 -16.13 7.93 17.04
C VAL A 396 -16.76 9.24 17.50
N ALA A 397 -16.29 9.78 18.63
CA ALA A 397 -16.79 11.06 19.15
C ALA A 397 -16.51 12.23 18.20
N ASN A 398 -15.37 12.20 17.50
CA ASN A 398 -15.03 13.21 16.49
C ASN A 398 -15.91 13.10 15.25
N ILE A 399 -16.21 11.88 14.76
CA ILE A 399 -17.14 11.63 13.65
C ILE A 399 -18.53 12.15 13.97
N GLU A 400 -19.04 11.91 15.17
CA GLU A 400 -20.36 12.38 15.61
C GLU A 400 -20.49 13.91 15.57
N LYS A 401 -19.40 14.60 15.93
CA LYS A 401 -19.34 16.08 15.97
C LYS A 401 -19.06 16.72 14.60
N CYS A 402 -18.67 15.93 13.59
CA CYS A 402 -18.51 16.45 12.24
C CYS A 402 -19.87 16.94 11.71
N PRO A 403 -19.88 18.12 11.06
CA PRO A 403 -21.11 18.70 10.49
C PRO A 403 -21.70 17.84 9.36
#